data_ba27da3da394ff414fb61812a65d216c
#
_entry.id   ba27da3da394ff414fb61812a65d216c
#
_cell.length_a   1.000
_cell.length_b   1.000
_cell.length_c   1.000
_cell.angle_alpha   90.00
_cell.angle_beta   90.00
_cell.angle_gamma   90.00
#
_symmetry.space_group_name_H-M   'P 1'
#
loop_
_entity.id
_entity.type
_entity.pdbx_description
1 polymer ?
#
loop_
_entity_poly.entity_id
_entity_poly.type
_entity_poly.pdbx_seq_one_letter_code
_entity_poly.pdbx_strand_id
1 'polypeptide(L)'
;MFDNICKFLAETFPTDFATWLLGEPIALTELSPSELSLEPIRADSLILLQSEDVVLHLEFQTQPKRDIPFRMIDYRLRVYRRFPHRQMRQVVVYLQPTTSDLVQQTTFTLENTCHNFEVIRLWEQPTPDFLQAPGLLPFAVLSETDDRVGTLRQVAQAISQISDPRTQSNVAASTFILAGLILEAEAIQQILRRDVMQESVTYQVIKAEGKAEGKAEGSQEALQQVAMNLLREGMEISVVSRLTGLSIEQVQLLAQAAG
;
A
#
# COMPACT_ATOMS: atom_id res chain seq x y z
N MET A 1 0.78 -4.98 -1.52
CA MET A 1 1.70 -4.95 -0.36
C MET A 1 1.68 -3.59 0.36
N PHE A 2 2.15 -2.48 -0.26
CA PHE A 2 2.24 -1.16 0.42
C PHE A 2 0.88 -0.64 0.90
N ASP A 3 -0.18 -0.83 0.11
CA ASP A 3 -1.55 -0.44 0.48
C ASP A 3 -2.01 -1.11 1.79
N ASN A 4 -1.70 -2.40 1.96
CA ASN A 4 -2.02 -3.14 3.17
C ASN A 4 -1.28 -2.59 4.41
N ILE A 5 -0.03 -2.12 4.23
CA ILE A 5 0.73 -1.49 5.32
C ILE A 5 0.13 -0.14 5.69
N CYS A 6 -0.19 0.70 4.71
CA CYS A 6 -0.82 1.99 4.95
C CYS A 6 -2.20 1.82 5.62
N LYS A 7 -2.97 0.81 5.17
CA LYS A 7 -4.25 0.44 5.78
C LYS A 7 -4.05 0.00 7.23
N PHE A 8 -3.12 -0.92 7.50
CA PHE A 8 -2.79 -1.37 8.85
C PHE A 8 -2.40 -0.20 9.77
N LEU A 9 -1.56 0.74 9.28
CA LEU A 9 -1.17 1.91 10.06
C LEU A 9 -2.37 2.80 10.38
N ALA A 10 -3.22 3.11 9.40
CA ALA A 10 -4.37 3.98 9.62
C ALA A 10 -5.43 3.35 10.55
N GLU A 11 -5.64 2.04 10.45
CA GLU A 11 -6.57 1.30 11.33
C GLU A 11 -6.02 1.11 12.76
N THR A 12 -4.70 0.97 12.90
CA THR A 12 -4.04 0.80 14.21
C THR A 12 -3.88 2.12 14.94
N PHE A 13 -3.64 3.22 14.22
CA PHE A 13 -3.37 4.54 14.78
C PHE A 13 -4.34 5.63 14.26
N PRO A 14 -5.66 5.42 14.32
CA PRO A 14 -6.63 6.32 13.70
C PRO A 14 -6.57 7.75 14.23
N THR A 15 -6.21 7.94 15.50
CA THR A 15 -6.05 9.26 16.11
C THR A 15 -4.86 10.03 15.55
N ASP A 16 -3.75 9.35 15.20
CA ASP A 16 -2.57 9.98 14.60
C ASP A 16 -2.93 10.54 13.22
N PHE A 17 -3.66 9.75 12.43
CA PHE A 17 -4.17 10.18 11.12
C PHE A 17 -5.22 11.28 11.23
N ALA A 18 -6.11 11.23 12.23
CA ALA A 18 -7.06 12.30 12.50
C ALA A 18 -6.33 13.61 12.81
N THR A 19 -5.35 13.57 13.69
CA THR A 19 -4.54 14.76 14.03
C THR A 19 -3.83 15.33 12.80
N TRP A 20 -3.18 14.47 12.01
CA TRP A 20 -2.47 14.89 10.81
C TRP A 20 -3.40 15.50 9.75
N LEU A 21 -4.53 14.86 9.47
CA LEU A 21 -5.37 15.20 8.34
C LEU A 21 -6.58 16.09 8.67
N LEU A 22 -7.07 16.03 9.91
CA LEU A 22 -8.23 16.83 10.37
C LEU A 22 -7.81 17.99 11.27
N GLY A 23 -6.54 17.97 11.76
CA GLY A 23 -6.00 18.99 12.64
C GLY A 23 -6.35 18.80 14.11
N GLU A 24 -7.07 17.74 14.48
CA GLU A 24 -7.48 17.45 15.85
C GLU A 24 -7.52 15.94 16.13
N PRO A 25 -7.25 15.50 17.37
CA PRO A 25 -7.18 14.08 17.73
C PRO A 25 -8.58 13.47 17.93
N ILE A 26 -9.31 13.29 16.85
CA ILE A 26 -10.64 12.66 16.88
C ILE A 26 -10.48 11.14 17.02
N ALA A 27 -11.23 10.54 17.92
CA ALA A 27 -11.33 9.09 17.99
C ALA A 27 -12.15 8.56 16.80
N LEU A 28 -11.47 7.95 15.86
CA LEU A 28 -12.07 7.33 14.67
C LEU A 28 -12.11 5.81 14.83
N THR A 29 -13.13 5.18 14.25
CA THR A 29 -13.24 3.73 14.14
C THR A 29 -13.33 3.33 12.68
N GLU A 30 -13.00 2.06 12.38
CA GLU A 30 -13.14 1.54 11.01
C GLU A 30 -14.61 1.58 10.56
N LEU A 31 -14.84 2.06 9.35
CA LEU A 31 -16.11 1.90 8.64
C LEU A 31 -15.93 0.79 7.60
N SER A 32 -16.63 -0.33 7.79
CA SER A 32 -16.52 -1.44 6.86
C SER A 32 -17.03 -1.07 5.47
N PRO A 33 -16.25 -1.32 4.39
CA PRO A 33 -16.71 -1.12 3.02
C PRO A 33 -18.00 -1.91 2.69
N SER A 34 -18.20 -3.07 3.31
CA SER A 34 -19.42 -3.87 3.14
C SER A 34 -20.68 -3.15 3.61
N GLU A 35 -20.57 -2.21 4.55
CA GLU A 35 -21.70 -1.40 5.00
C GLU A 35 -22.18 -0.37 3.98
N LEU A 36 -21.33 -0.06 2.99
CA LEU A 36 -21.61 0.93 1.95
C LEU A 36 -22.18 0.33 0.67
N SER A 37 -22.24 -1.01 0.55
CA SER A 37 -22.37 -1.67 -0.76
C SER A 37 -23.73 -2.29 -1.03
N LEU A 38 -24.24 -1.97 -2.24
CA LEU A 38 -25.14 -2.84 -3.03
C LEU A 38 -24.35 -3.65 -4.09
N GLU A 39 -23.06 -3.34 -4.31
CA GLU A 39 -22.14 -4.05 -5.21
C GLU A 39 -20.81 -4.31 -4.49
N PRO A 40 -20.12 -5.44 -4.80
CA PRO A 40 -18.83 -5.73 -4.20
C PRO A 40 -17.84 -4.58 -4.48
N ILE A 41 -17.37 -3.95 -3.41
CA ILE A 41 -16.25 -3.00 -3.53
C ILE A 41 -14.98 -3.82 -3.63
N ARG A 42 -14.21 -3.66 -4.71
CA ARG A 42 -12.81 -4.11 -4.76
C ARG A 42 -11.98 -3.14 -3.91
N ALA A 43 -11.89 -3.43 -2.62
CA ALA A 43 -11.45 -2.46 -1.61
C ALA A 43 -10.14 -2.84 -0.94
N ASP A 44 -9.15 -3.34 -1.69
CA ASP A 44 -7.87 -3.71 -1.12
C ASP A 44 -7.09 -2.51 -0.58
N SER A 45 -7.40 -1.30 -1.07
CA SER A 45 -6.74 -0.04 -0.69
C SER A 45 -7.65 1.00 -0.03
N LEU A 46 -8.96 0.70 0.12
CA LEU A 46 -9.90 1.65 0.70
C LEU A 46 -9.79 1.67 2.22
N ILE A 47 -9.60 2.86 2.77
CA ILE A 47 -9.58 3.11 4.21
C ILE A 47 -10.67 4.09 4.53
N LEU A 48 -11.63 3.68 5.36
CA LEU A 48 -12.68 4.53 5.88
C LEU A 48 -12.64 4.50 7.40
N LEU A 49 -12.40 5.64 8.00
CA LEU A 49 -12.44 5.85 9.45
C LEU A 49 -13.59 6.80 9.77
N GLN A 50 -14.29 6.57 10.87
CA GLN A 50 -15.48 7.34 11.21
C GLN A 50 -15.55 7.71 12.69
N SER A 51 -16.14 8.87 12.94
CA SER A 51 -16.71 9.28 14.22
C SER A 51 -18.23 9.49 14.07
N GLU A 52 -18.89 10.10 15.06
CA GLU A 52 -20.31 10.45 14.96
C GLU A 52 -20.57 11.47 13.83
N ASP A 53 -19.67 12.43 13.64
CA ASP A 53 -19.86 13.57 12.74
C ASP A 53 -19.05 13.49 11.45
N VAL A 54 -17.93 12.75 11.43
CA VAL A 54 -16.95 12.78 10.35
C VAL A 54 -16.65 11.37 9.82
N VAL A 55 -16.52 11.26 8.49
CA VAL A 55 -15.91 10.12 7.80
C VAL A 55 -14.62 10.61 7.15
N LEU A 56 -13.50 9.99 7.46
CA LEU A 56 -12.21 10.19 6.82
C LEU A 56 -11.96 9.05 5.83
N HIS A 57 -11.85 9.39 4.56
CA HIS A 57 -11.51 8.47 3.48
C HIS A 57 -10.08 8.69 3.05
N LEU A 58 -9.27 7.65 3.15
CA LEU A 58 -7.86 7.65 2.76
C LEU A 58 -7.64 6.69 1.60
N GLU A 59 -6.91 7.15 0.59
CA GLU A 59 -6.52 6.39 -0.58
C GLU A 59 -5.01 6.52 -0.76
N PHE A 60 -4.24 5.47 -0.43
CA PHE A 60 -2.79 5.46 -0.62
C PHE A 60 -2.41 4.94 -2.00
N GLN A 61 -1.48 5.60 -2.67
CA GLN A 61 -1.05 5.25 -4.02
C GLN A 61 0.48 5.29 -4.14
N THR A 62 1.07 4.20 -4.62
CA THR A 62 2.48 4.18 -5.03
C THR A 62 2.67 4.70 -6.44
N GLN A 63 1.65 4.55 -7.29
CA GLN A 63 1.63 5.03 -8.66
C GLN A 63 0.32 5.75 -8.96
N PRO A 64 0.33 6.85 -9.72
CA PRO A 64 -0.87 7.56 -10.11
C PRO A 64 -1.73 6.74 -11.07
N LYS A 65 -3.04 6.78 -10.87
CA LYS A 65 -4.05 6.11 -11.72
C LYS A 65 -5.10 7.12 -12.18
N ARG A 66 -5.57 6.97 -13.43
CA ARG A 66 -6.55 7.88 -14.04
C ARG A 66 -7.95 7.78 -13.43
N ASP A 67 -8.27 6.66 -12.80
CA ASP A 67 -9.59 6.38 -12.21
C ASP A 67 -9.75 6.94 -10.78
N ILE A 68 -8.69 7.44 -10.15
CA ILE A 68 -8.73 7.99 -8.80
C ILE A 68 -9.81 9.07 -8.64
N PRO A 69 -9.93 10.11 -9.50
CA PRO A 69 -10.96 11.12 -9.33
C PRO A 69 -12.37 10.53 -9.36
N PHE A 70 -12.63 9.54 -10.23
CA PHE A 70 -13.91 8.85 -10.28
C PHE A 70 -14.18 8.05 -9.01
N ARG A 71 -13.17 7.33 -8.49
CA ARG A 71 -13.29 6.58 -7.24
C ARG A 71 -13.64 7.50 -6.07
N MET A 72 -13.05 8.69 -6.01
CA MET A 72 -13.31 9.64 -4.92
C MET A 72 -14.77 10.07 -4.90
N ILE A 73 -15.39 10.42 -6.05
CA ILE A 73 -16.81 10.77 -6.08
C ILE A 73 -17.71 9.54 -5.83
N ASP A 74 -17.39 8.37 -6.35
CA ASP A 74 -18.18 7.16 -6.12
C ASP A 74 -18.28 6.83 -4.61
N TYR A 75 -17.15 6.84 -3.90
CA TYR A 75 -17.15 6.63 -2.45
C TYR A 75 -17.85 7.76 -1.70
N ARG A 76 -17.72 9.02 -2.15
CA ARG A 76 -18.45 10.14 -1.55
C ARG A 76 -19.96 9.91 -1.60
N LEU A 77 -20.49 9.46 -2.74
CA LEU A 77 -21.92 9.21 -2.93
C LEU A 77 -22.39 8.00 -2.11
N ARG A 78 -21.58 6.94 -2.01
CA ARG A 78 -21.89 5.77 -1.19
C ARG A 78 -21.98 6.14 0.30
N VAL A 79 -20.99 6.87 0.81
CA VAL A 79 -21.00 7.37 2.20
C VAL A 79 -22.17 8.29 2.44
N TYR A 80 -22.45 9.25 1.53
CA TYR A 80 -23.61 10.15 1.65
C TYR A 80 -24.95 9.39 1.70
N ARG A 81 -25.12 8.37 0.86
CA ARG A 81 -26.32 7.53 0.86
C ARG A 81 -26.57 6.88 2.21
N ARG A 82 -25.53 6.46 2.89
CA ARG A 82 -25.63 5.77 4.18
C ARG A 82 -25.67 6.74 5.36
N PHE A 83 -24.87 7.81 5.29
CA PHE A 83 -24.67 8.78 6.36
C PHE A 83 -24.83 10.21 5.83
N PRO A 84 -26.05 10.65 5.48
CA PRO A 84 -26.28 11.94 4.77
C PRO A 84 -25.90 13.17 5.60
N HIS A 85 -25.82 13.04 6.93
CA HIS A 85 -25.53 14.16 7.83
C HIS A 85 -24.05 14.24 8.24
N ARG A 86 -23.24 13.21 7.92
CA ARG A 86 -21.82 13.22 8.27
C ARG A 86 -21.00 14.00 7.25
N GLN A 87 -20.07 14.77 7.76
CA GLN A 87 -19.02 15.36 6.93
C GLN A 87 -18.07 14.26 6.44
N MET A 88 -17.60 14.39 5.22
CA MET A 88 -16.61 13.46 4.67
C MET A 88 -15.41 14.23 4.16
N ARG A 89 -14.23 13.94 4.72
CA ARG A 89 -12.96 14.38 4.19
C ARG A 89 -12.33 13.25 3.38
N GLN A 90 -11.85 13.58 2.20
CA GLN A 90 -11.27 12.61 1.28
C GLN A 90 -9.87 13.04 0.88
N VAL A 91 -8.90 12.16 1.09
CA VAL A 91 -7.49 12.43 0.86
C VAL A 91 -6.85 11.30 0.08
N VAL A 92 -6.23 11.65 -1.04
CA VAL A 92 -5.31 10.75 -1.78
C VAL A 92 -3.89 11.06 -1.32
N VAL A 93 -3.17 10.03 -0.89
CA VAL A 93 -1.77 10.15 -0.42
C VAL A 93 -0.86 9.42 -1.38
N TYR A 94 -0.03 10.15 -2.10
CA TYR A 94 1.00 9.57 -2.96
C TYR A 94 2.29 9.35 -2.18
N LEU A 95 2.80 8.10 -2.25
CA LEU A 95 3.94 7.63 -1.45
C LEU A 95 5.30 7.87 -2.12
N GLN A 96 5.34 7.94 -3.45
CA GLN A 96 6.58 8.07 -4.23
C GLN A 96 6.54 9.25 -5.18
N PRO A 97 7.68 9.97 -5.34
CA PRO A 97 7.80 11.03 -6.34
C PRO A 97 7.55 10.49 -7.76
N THR A 98 6.89 11.31 -8.57
CA THR A 98 6.63 11.02 -9.98
C THR A 98 6.55 12.31 -10.78
N THR A 99 6.82 12.22 -12.07
CA THR A 99 6.67 13.31 -13.04
C THR A 99 5.28 13.36 -13.68
N SER A 100 4.36 12.46 -13.28
CA SER A 100 3.02 12.40 -13.85
C SER A 100 2.14 13.54 -13.33
N ASP A 101 1.49 14.26 -14.24
CA ASP A 101 0.52 15.32 -13.89
C ASP A 101 -0.72 14.79 -13.16
N LEU A 102 -0.96 13.47 -13.18
CA LEU A 102 -2.08 12.85 -12.48
C LEU A 102 -2.05 13.08 -10.96
N VAL A 103 -0.85 13.26 -10.38
CA VAL A 103 -0.73 13.56 -8.93
C VAL A 103 -1.14 15.01 -8.57
N GLN A 104 -1.43 15.83 -9.57
CA GLN A 104 -1.95 17.18 -9.37
C GLN A 104 -3.47 17.25 -9.47
N GLN A 105 -4.13 16.16 -9.87
CA GLN A 105 -5.58 16.12 -10.03
C GLN A 105 -6.26 16.08 -8.66
N THR A 106 -7.01 17.13 -8.34
CA THR A 106 -7.78 17.29 -7.10
C THR A 106 -9.28 17.31 -7.34
N THR A 107 -9.70 17.10 -8.60
CA THR A 107 -11.10 17.30 -9.02
C THR A 107 -11.53 16.21 -9.98
N PHE A 108 -12.72 15.67 -9.76
CA PHE A 108 -13.49 14.92 -10.76
C PHE A 108 -14.50 15.85 -11.42
N THR A 109 -14.58 15.82 -12.75
CA THR A 109 -15.55 16.59 -13.52
C THR A 109 -16.25 15.70 -14.54
N LEU A 110 -17.57 15.73 -14.55
CA LEU A 110 -18.40 15.05 -15.52
C LEU A 110 -19.61 15.96 -15.82
N GLU A 111 -19.64 16.56 -17.01
CA GLU A 111 -20.67 17.53 -17.43
C GLU A 111 -20.90 18.64 -16.37
N ASN A 112 -22.06 18.64 -15.73
CA ASN A 112 -22.45 19.60 -14.69
C ASN A 112 -22.09 19.13 -13.27
N THR A 113 -21.37 18.01 -13.13
CA THR A 113 -20.96 17.44 -11.84
C THR A 113 -19.49 17.75 -11.59
N CYS A 114 -19.20 18.34 -10.43
CA CYS A 114 -17.85 18.62 -9.98
C CYS A 114 -17.69 18.12 -8.54
N HIS A 115 -16.60 17.40 -8.28
CA HIS A 115 -16.26 16.90 -6.95
C HIS A 115 -14.79 17.14 -6.66
N ASN A 116 -14.51 17.81 -5.54
CA ASN A 116 -13.16 18.11 -5.09
C ASN A 116 -12.73 17.16 -3.97
N PHE A 117 -11.44 16.79 -3.95
CA PHE A 117 -10.80 16.01 -2.91
C PHE A 117 -9.37 16.52 -2.68
N GLU A 118 -8.77 16.15 -1.54
CA GLU A 118 -7.41 16.56 -1.23
C GLU A 118 -6.40 15.56 -1.81
N VAL A 119 -5.22 16.08 -2.15
CA VAL A 119 -4.07 15.29 -2.58
C VAL A 119 -2.86 15.70 -1.75
N ILE A 120 -2.26 14.72 -1.10
CA ILE A 120 -1.02 14.85 -0.36
C ILE A 120 0.06 14.07 -1.12
N ARG A 121 1.14 14.75 -1.46
CA ARG A 121 2.38 14.18 -1.98
C ARG A 121 3.37 14.15 -0.83
N LEU A 122 3.72 12.96 -0.32
CA LEU A 122 4.54 12.86 0.89
C LEU A 122 5.89 13.56 0.75
N TRP A 123 6.49 13.49 -0.43
CA TRP A 123 7.79 14.12 -0.72
C TRP A 123 7.78 15.66 -0.68
N GLU A 124 6.61 16.28 -0.54
CA GLU A 124 6.42 17.72 -0.37
C GLU A 124 5.99 18.08 1.06
N GLN A 125 5.88 17.09 1.94
CA GLN A 125 5.43 17.31 3.32
C GLN A 125 6.61 17.40 4.28
N PRO A 126 6.59 18.32 5.25
CA PRO A 126 7.68 18.49 6.22
C PRO A 126 7.91 17.23 7.04
N THR A 127 9.15 16.73 7.08
CA THR A 127 9.54 15.56 7.88
C THR A 127 9.14 15.62 9.35
N PRO A 128 9.25 16.77 10.05
CA PRO A 128 8.89 16.86 11.48
C PRO A 128 7.45 16.47 11.80
N ASP A 129 6.52 16.65 10.86
CA ASP A 129 5.10 16.33 11.05
C ASP A 129 4.86 14.81 11.23
N PHE A 130 5.77 13.99 10.71
CA PHE A 130 5.69 12.52 10.78
C PHE A 130 6.49 11.93 11.96
N LEU A 131 7.33 12.71 12.63
CA LEU A 131 8.17 12.20 13.72
C LEU A 131 7.50 12.23 15.10
N GLN A 132 6.32 12.83 15.21
CA GLN A 132 5.67 13.09 16.50
C GLN A 132 4.76 11.95 16.99
N ALA A 133 4.28 11.10 16.09
CA ALA A 133 3.29 10.09 16.40
C ALA A 133 3.70 8.72 15.84
N PRO A 134 3.55 7.63 16.63
CA PRO A 134 4.00 6.29 16.23
C PRO A 134 3.45 5.83 14.88
N GLY A 135 2.16 6.08 14.60
CA GLY A 135 1.51 5.67 13.35
C GLY A 135 2.02 6.42 12.11
N LEU A 136 2.65 7.58 12.29
CA LEU A 136 3.18 8.39 11.19
C LEU A 136 4.68 8.20 10.96
N LEU A 137 5.43 7.66 11.92
CA LEU A 137 6.88 7.42 11.81
C LEU A 137 7.30 6.73 10.50
N PRO A 138 6.60 5.69 10.00
CA PRO A 138 6.98 5.01 8.76
C PRO A 138 6.95 5.91 7.52
N PHE A 139 6.15 6.98 7.51
CA PHE A 139 6.04 7.91 6.40
C PHE A 139 7.13 8.99 6.38
N ALA A 140 7.81 9.23 7.51
CA ALA A 140 8.85 10.26 7.62
C ALA A 140 9.97 10.08 6.59
N VAL A 141 10.34 8.84 6.25
CA VAL A 141 11.39 8.56 5.26
C VAL A 141 10.94 8.94 3.84
N LEU A 142 9.62 8.95 3.58
CA LEU A 142 9.01 9.31 2.29
C LEU A 142 8.74 10.81 2.15
N SER A 143 8.85 11.58 3.25
CA SER A 143 8.58 13.03 3.31
C SER A 143 9.70 13.86 2.67
N GLU A 144 9.57 15.19 2.72
CA GLU A 144 10.57 16.12 2.20
C GLU A 144 11.85 16.05 3.04
N THR A 145 12.90 15.44 2.48
CA THR A 145 14.23 15.33 3.12
C THR A 145 15.32 15.18 2.08
N ASP A 146 16.45 15.84 2.30
CA ASP A 146 17.68 15.70 1.51
C ASP A 146 18.55 14.53 2.01
N ASP A 147 18.34 14.08 3.26
CA ASP A 147 19.06 12.93 3.86
C ASP A 147 18.08 11.84 4.34
N ARG A 148 17.66 11.00 3.42
CA ARG A 148 16.75 9.88 3.71
C ARG A 148 17.34 8.87 4.70
N VAL A 149 18.64 8.63 4.63
CA VAL A 149 19.34 7.72 5.55
C VAL A 149 19.40 8.31 6.97
N GLY A 150 19.69 9.60 7.09
CA GLY A 150 19.63 10.32 8.36
C GLY A 150 18.22 10.36 8.94
N THR A 151 17.20 10.59 8.10
CA THR A 151 15.80 10.54 8.52
C THR A 151 15.42 9.13 9.01
N LEU A 152 15.84 8.07 8.33
CA LEU A 152 15.59 6.70 8.80
C LEU A 152 16.26 6.42 10.16
N ARG A 153 17.44 6.98 10.44
CA ARG A 153 18.07 6.88 11.78
C ARG A 153 17.24 7.60 12.85
N GLN A 154 16.69 8.78 12.55
CA GLN A 154 15.81 9.49 13.48
C GLN A 154 14.54 8.69 13.76
N VAL A 155 13.93 8.09 12.72
CA VAL A 155 12.78 7.18 12.86
C VAL A 155 13.13 5.98 13.72
N ALA A 156 14.27 5.33 13.48
CA ALA A 156 14.73 4.19 14.28
C ALA A 156 14.93 4.56 15.77
N GLN A 157 15.47 5.76 16.03
CA GLN A 157 15.59 6.29 17.38
C GLN A 157 14.21 6.52 18.02
N ALA A 158 13.26 7.12 17.29
CA ALA A 158 11.90 7.33 17.79
C ALA A 158 11.19 6.00 18.07
N ILE A 159 11.33 5.02 17.20
CA ILE A 159 10.81 3.66 17.39
C ILE A 159 11.36 3.02 18.67
N SER A 160 12.66 3.22 18.97
CA SER A 160 13.27 2.66 20.19
C SER A 160 12.70 3.23 21.49
N GLN A 161 12.02 4.37 21.45
CA GLN A 161 11.35 5.00 22.59
C GLN A 161 9.91 4.51 22.79
N ILE A 162 9.35 3.72 21.87
CA ILE A 162 8.00 3.16 22.02
C ILE A 162 8.05 2.09 23.11
N SER A 163 7.28 2.30 24.17
CA SER A 163 7.31 1.45 25.36
C SER A 163 6.64 0.09 25.15
N ASP A 164 5.58 0.05 24.32
CA ASP A 164 4.89 -1.21 24.02
C ASP A 164 5.64 -2.02 22.95
N PRO A 165 6.16 -3.23 23.28
CA PRO A 165 6.98 -4.02 22.35
C PRO A 165 6.23 -4.38 21.06
N ARG A 166 4.93 -4.62 21.14
CA ARG A 166 4.11 -4.98 19.98
C ARG A 166 3.96 -3.81 19.01
N THR A 167 3.65 -2.63 19.55
CA THR A 167 3.59 -1.38 18.78
C THR A 167 4.95 -1.07 18.16
N GLN A 168 6.03 -1.15 18.96
CA GLN A 168 7.38 -0.94 18.49
C GLN A 168 7.74 -1.84 17.31
N SER A 169 7.46 -3.15 17.44
CA SER A 169 7.71 -4.14 16.39
C SER A 169 6.89 -3.86 15.11
N ASN A 170 5.62 -3.51 15.25
CA ASN A 170 4.75 -3.21 14.12
C ASN A 170 5.18 -1.95 13.37
N VAL A 171 5.53 -0.88 14.10
CA VAL A 171 6.01 0.38 13.50
C VAL A 171 7.36 0.15 12.82
N ALA A 172 8.28 -0.61 13.43
CA ALA A 172 9.56 -0.97 12.83
C ALA A 172 9.39 -1.75 11.52
N ALA A 173 8.51 -2.75 11.51
CA ALA A 173 8.21 -3.54 10.31
C ALA A 173 7.57 -2.70 9.20
N SER A 174 6.62 -1.84 9.55
CA SER A 174 5.99 -0.92 8.59
C SER A 174 7.00 0.07 8.01
N THR A 175 7.90 0.60 8.86
CA THR A 175 9.00 1.48 8.43
C THR A 175 9.94 0.77 7.46
N PHE A 176 10.33 -0.48 7.77
CA PHE A 176 11.20 -1.28 6.89
C PHE A 176 10.60 -1.41 5.50
N ILE A 177 9.30 -1.72 5.42
CA ILE A 177 8.61 -1.95 4.15
C ILE A 177 8.44 -0.65 3.37
N LEU A 178 7.96 0.43 4.01
CA LEU A 178 7.76 1.72 3.32
C LEU A 178 9.10 2.34 2.91
N ALA A 179 10.15 2.24 3.72
CA ALA A 179 11.49 2.69 3.35
C ALA A 179 12.02 1.98 2.10
N GLY A 180 11.65 0.71 1.87
CA GLY A 180 11.98 -0.05 0.67
C GLY A 180 11.42 0.52 -0.64
N LEU A 181 10.50 1.50 -0.59
CA LEU A 181 10.07 2.26 -1.77
C LEU A 181 11.17 3.17 -2.33
N ILE A 182 12.14 3.58 -1.51
CA ILE A 182 13.09 4.66 -1.84
C ILE A 182 14.53 4.41 -1.39
N LEU A 183 14.79 3.37 -0.59
CA LEU A 183 16.11 2.99 -0.08
C LEU A 183 16.38 1.52 -0.39
N GLU A 184 17.65 1.20 -0.59
CA GLU A 184 18.11 -0.19 -0.77
C GLU A 184 17.99 -0.98 0.55
N ALA A 185 17.69 -2.28 0.41
CA ALA A 185 17.44 -3.16 1.56
C ALA A 185 18.61 -3.23 2.54
N GLU A 186 19.86 -3.19 2.04
CA GLU A 186 21.07 -3.22 2.84
C GLU A 186 21.19 -2.00 3.76
N ALA A 187 20.89 -0.80 3.24
CA ALA A 187 20.92 0.44 4.01
C ALA A 187 19.86 0.43 5.12
N ILE A 188 18.66 -0.10 4.82
CA ILE A 188 17.58 -0.20 5.80
C ILE A 188 17.95 -1.21 6.90
N GLN A 189 18.51 -2.37 6.54
CA GLN A 189 18.88 -3.43 7.49
C GLN A 189 20.01 -3.03 8.44
N GLN A 190 20.90 -2.12 8.04
CA GLN A 190 21.95 -1.59 8.91
C GLN A 190 21.40 -0.67 10.02
N ILE A 191 20.24 -0.06 9.80
CA ILE A 191 19.65 0.94 10.70
C ILE A 191 18.53 0.31 11.53
N LEU A 192 17.62 -0.43 10.90
CA LEU A 192 16.51 -1.09 11.57
C LEU A 192 16.90 -2.51 11.98
N ARG A 193 16.83 -2.78 13.28
CA ARG A 193 17.19 -4.07 13.87
C ARG A 193 16.16 -5.15 13.48
N ARG A 194 16.63 -6.25 12.90
CA ARG A 194 15.79 -7.38 12.48
C ARG A 194 15.08 -8.08 13.63
N ASP A 195 15.73 -8.16 14.81
CA ASP A 195 15.17 -8.80 16.00
C ASP A 195 13.89 -8.12 16.47
N VAL A 196 13.84 -6.78 16.41
CA VAL A 196 12.65 -6.01 16.77
C VAL A 196 11.47 -6.31 15.84
N MET A 197 11.72 -6.53 14.55
CA MET A 197 10.67 -6.77 13.56
C MET A 197 10.09 -8.19 13.59
N GLN A 198 10.83 -9.16 14.15
CA GLN A 198 10.41 -10.58 14.12
C GLN A 198 9.11 -10.85 14.89
N GLU A 199 8.80 -10.06 15.89
CA GLU A 199 7.57 -10.18 16.69
C GLU A 199 6.35 -9.49 16.02
N SER A 200 6.57 -8.75 14.93
CA SER A 200 5.49 -8.07 14.21
C SER A 200 4.60 -9.07 13.47
N VAL A 201 3.29 -9.02 13.76
CA VAL A 201 2.29 -9.79 13.01
C VAL A 201 2.30 -9.38 11.55
N THR A 202 2.42 -8.09 11.26
CA THR A 202 2.49 -7.55 9.89
C THR A 202 3.71 -8.09 9.15
N TYR A 203 4.89 -8.11 9.79
CA TYR A 203 6.10 -8.69 9.19
C TYR A 203 5.94 -10.18 8.90
N GLN A 204 5.31 -10.95 9.81
CA GLN A 204 5.07 -12.38 9.61
C GLN A 204 4.10 -12.66 8.46
N VAL A 205 3.03 -11.86 8.34
CA VAL A 205 2.06 -11.97 7.24
C VAL A 205 2.75 -11.69 5.90
N ILE A 206 3.47 -10.58 5.77
CA ILE A 206 4.18 -10.21 4.54
C ILE A 206 5.26 -11.23 4.17
N LYS A 207 5.99 -11.74 5.17
CA LYS A 207 6.98 -12.80 4.96
C LYS A 207 6.32 -14.10 4.45
N ALA A 208 5.14 -14.43 4.98
CA ALA A 208 4.38 -15.60 4.52
C ALA A 208 3.84 -15.41 3.09
N GLU A 209 3.31 -14.21 2.78
CA GLU A 209 2.86 -13.85 1.43
C GLU A 209 4.01 -13.90 0.43
N GLY A 210 5.13 -13.22 0.72
CA GLY A 210 6.31 -13.23 -0.16
C GLY A 210 6.91 -14.63 -0.35
N LYS A 211 6.85 -15.49 0.68
CA LYS A 211 7.26 -16.90 0.56
C LYS A 211 6.30 -17.70 -0.31
N ALA A 212 4.99 -17.43 -0.23
CA ALA A 212 3.98 -18.09 -1.05
C ALA A 212 4.10 -17.63 -2.51
N GLU A 213 4.26 -16.33 -2.76
CA GLU A 213 4.50 -15.76 -4.08
C GLU A 213 5.80 -16.30 -4.70
N GLY A 214 6.91 -16.24 -4.01
CA GLY A 214 8.21 -16.77 -4.49
C GLY A 214 8.19 -18.29 -4.74
N LYS A 215 7.38 -19.05 -3.96
CA LYS A 215 7.17 -20.47 -4.23
C LYS A 215 6.32 -20.69 -5.50
N ALA A 216 5.30 -19.87 -5.72
CA ALA A 216 4.46 -19.93 -6.91
C ALA A 216 5.25 -19.54 -8.17
N GLU A 217 6.01 -18.44 -8.12
CA GLU A 217 6.89 -17.98 -9.19
C GLU A 217 7.97 -19.00 -9.52
N GLY A 218 8.71 -19.49 -8.51
CA GLY A 218 9.74 -20.50 -8.70
C GLY A 218 9.20 -21.83 -9.23
N SER A 219 7.98 -22.23 -8.85
CA SER A 219 7.29 -23.38 -9.42
C SER A 219 6.94 -23.15 -10.89
N GLN A 220 6.46 -21.96 -11.24
CA GLN A 220 6.10 -21.61 -12.61
C GLN A 220 7.34 -21.53 -13.52
N GLU A 221 8.43 -20.92 -13.03
CA GLU A 221 9.72 -20.88 -13.75
C GLU A 221 10.28 -22.29 -13.97
N ALA A 222 10.23 -23.15 -12.96
CA ALA A 222 10.65 -24.55 -13.10
C ALA A 222 9.83 -25.31 -14.15
N LEU A 223 8.50 -25.13 -14.16
CA LEU A 223 7.63 -25.73 -15.17
C LEU A 223 7.91 -25.18 -16.57
N GLN A 224 8.19 -23.90 -16.73
CA GLN A 224 8.60 -23.30 -18.00
C GLN A 224 9.95 -23.88 -18.48
N GLN A 225 10.90 -24.03 -17.58
CA GLN A 225 12.21 -24.61 -17.90
C GLN A 225 12.07 -26.08 -18.34
N VAL A 226 11.24 -26.85 -17.63
CA VAL A 226 10.90 -28.24 -18.04
C VAL A 226 10.24 -28.27 -19.41
N ALA A 227 9.26 -27.38 -19.65
CA ALA A 227 8.59 -27.27 -20.94
C ALA A 227 9.57 -26.96 -22.08
N MET A 228 10.49 -26.01 -21.88
CA MET A 228 11.52 -25.68 -22.87
C MET A 228 12.44 -26.87 -23.17
N ASN A 229 12.83 -27.64 -22.14
CA ASN A 229 13.64 -28.82 -22.34
C ASN A 229 12.91 -29.90 -23.14
N LEU A 230 11.64 -30.17 -22.83
CA LEU A 230 10.80 -31.12 -23.56
C LEU A 230 10.55 -30.71 -25.03
N LEU A 231 10.39 -29.41 -25.29
CA LEU A 231 10.28 -28.86 -26.64
C LEU A 231 11.60 -29.04 -27.43
N ARG A 232 12.78 -28.84 -26.80
CA ARG A 232 14.08 -29.08 -27.42
C ARG A 232 14.32 -30.55 -27.77
N GLU A 233 13.76 -31.47 -26.98
CA GLU A 233 13.75 -32.92 -27.28
C GLU A 233 12.74 -33.31 -28.40
N GLY A 234 12.05 -32.34 -29.00
CA GLY A 234 11.14 -32.55 -30.11
C GLY A 234 9.75 -33.02 -29.71
N MET A 235 9.34 -32.87 -28.46
CA MET A 235 7.97 -33.24 -28.05
C MET A 235 6.93 -32.27 -28.57
N GLU A 236 5.77 -32.77 -28.91
CA GLU A 236 4.65 -31.96 -29.38
C GLU A 236 4.08 -31.07 -28.30
N ILE A 237 3.65 -29.86 -28.67
CA ILE A 237 3.11 -28.80 -27.77
C ILE A 237 1.98 -29.36 -26.87
N SER A 238 1.09 -30.18 -27.44
CA SER A 238 -0.02 -30.82 -26.72
C SER A 238 0.45 -31.78 -25.62
N VAL A 239 1.53 -32.50 -25.86
CA VAL A 239 2.14 -33.43 -24.88
C VAL A 239 2.84 -32.64 -23.78
N VAL A 240 3.63 -31.61 -24.14
CA VAL A 240 4.30 -30.74 -23.21
C VAL A 240 3.31 -30.01 -22.28
N SER A 241 2.21 -29.47 -22.84
CA SER A 241 1.13 -28.85 -22.05
C SER A 241 0.56 -29.81 -21.01
N ARG A 242 0.26 -31.05 -21.42
CA ARG A 242 -0.29 -32.06 -20.52
C ARG A 242 0.70 -32.48 -19.41
N LEU A 243 1.99 -32.57 -19.71
CA LEU A 243 3.01 -33.01 -18.75
C LEU A 243 3.38 -31.91 -17.75
N THR A 244 3.36 -30.65 -18.20
CA THR A 244 3.75 -29.50 -17.36
C THR A 244 2.57 -28.81 -16.69
N GLY A 245 1.33 -29.03 -17.18
CA GLY A 245 0.15 -28.30 -16.73
C GLY A 245 0.06 -26.85 -17.25
N LEU A 246 1.02 -26.40 -18.06
CA LEU A 246 0.97 -25.10 -18.73
C LEU A 246 -0.09 -25.10 -19.83
N SER A 247 -0.72 -23.95 -20.10
CA SER A 247 -1.67 -23.85 -21.21
C SER A 247 -0.97 -24.02 -22.56
N ILE A 248 -1.72 -24.45 -23.57
CA ILE A 248 -1.20 -24.61 -24.95
C ILE A 248 -0.58 -23.30 -25.45
N GLU A 249 -1.23 -22.15 -25.15
CA GLU A 249 -0.74 -20.81 -25.52
C GLU A 249 0.60 -20.48 -24.86
N GLN A 250 0.75 -20.81 -23.57
CA GLN A 250 2.01 -20.63 -22.86
C GLN A 250 3.15 -21.49 -23.46
N VAL A 251 2.86 -22.75 -23.78
CA VAL A 251 3.85 -23.65 -24.41
C VAL A 251 4.19 -23.18 -25.82
N GLN A 252 3.24 -22.65 -26.59
CA GLN A 252 3.49 -22.07 -27.92
C GLN A 252 4.42 -20.84 -27.86
N LEU A 253 4.21 -19.95 -26.87
CA LEU A 253 5.11 -18.80 -26.65
C LEU A 253 6.53 -19.24 -26.30
N LEU A 254 6.67 -20.26 -25.44
CA LEU A 254 7.98 -20.84 -25.10
C LEU A 254 8.65 -21.51 -26.32
N ALA A 255 7.88 -22.18 -27.19
CA ALA A 255 8.41 -22.77 -28.42
C ALA A 255 8.95 -21.72 -29.39
N GLN A 256 8.26 -20.56 -29.51
CA GLN A 256 8.72 -19.43 -30.35
C GLN A 256 9.98 -18.76 -29.78
N ALA A 257 10.18 -18.77 -28.46
CA ALA A 257 11.35 -18.20 -27.82
C ALA A 257 12.58 -19.16 -27.82
N ALA A 258 12.35 -20.44 -28.04
CA ALA A 258 13.37 -21.48 -28.04
C ALA A 258 13.94 -21.83 -29.43
N GLY A 259 13.30 -21.35 -30.51
CA GLY A 259 13.74 -21.52 -31.92
C GLY A 259 14.45 -20.30 -32.42
#